data_9426b119a9901101eb130369de9347b9
#
_entry.id   9426b119a9901101eb130369de9347b9
#
_cell.length_a   1.000
_cell.length_b   1.000
_cell.length_c   1.000
_cell.angle_alpha   90.00
_cell.angle_beta   90.00
_cell.angle_gamma   90.00
#
_symmetry.space_group_name_H-M   'P 1'
#
loop_
_entity.id
_entity.type
_entity.pdbx_description
1 polymer ?
#
loop_
_entity_poly.entity_id
_entity_poly.type
_entity_poly.pdbx_seq_one_letter_code
_entity_poly.pdbx_strand_id
1 'polypeptide(L)'
;MERANTHDIYVDQHNVSRREKTFQSRSTLAFIMNTASFKQYAWVLYGIVSILIIFGVSMIYDIIADISVSLHTPVTLATPLDLSIPLIPSVIIVYWYVFYSFIFFSYFYFAFVHREYRNAMVLAYVLVNLVAYVIYLVFPVLGPERLVTGTDFFSLQMQSLYTHDVQVNCFPSLHGSTSLLTAFALWRAKKEYGYISWPIAIAVMVSTLFVRQHWIADQIAAIIITLPIAYLVFNRFKYTRVLESTTEVRGWQLAVSVAAAVLFMIVYLWAFYIS
;
A
#
# COMPACT_ATOMS: atom_id res chain seq x y z
N MET A 1 -48.54 45.65 -21.09
CA MET A 1 -48.89 44.29 -20.63
C MET A 1 -47.78 43.36 -21.06
N GLU A 2 -46.83 43.19 -20.18
CA GLU A 2 -45.68 42.29 -20.37
C GLU A 2 -46.12 40.86 -20.04
N ARG A 3 -45.95 39.96 -21.03
CA ARG A 3 -46.16 38.52 -20.80
C ARG A 3 -44.92 37.99 -20.08
N ALA A 4 -45.05 37.72 -18.79
CA ALA A 4 -44.03 37.00 -18.06
C ALA A 4 -43.81 35.63 -18.70
N ASN A 5 -42.56 35.31 -18.97
CA ASN A 5 -42.13 34.12 -19.71
C ASN A 5 -42.26 32.89 -18.76
N THR A 6 -43.23 32.02 -18.99
CA THR A 6 -43.49 30.82 -18.17
C THR A 6 -42.32 29.86 -18.11
N HIS A 7 -41.37 29.99 -19.03
CA HIS A 7 -40.14 29.15 -19.06
C HIS A 7 -39.18 29.49 -17.92
N ASP A 8 -39.03 30.78 -17.56
CA ASP A 8 -38.10 31.21 -16.49
C ASP A 8 -38.58 30.78 -15.10
N ILE A 9 -39.90 30.73 -14.89
CA ILE A 9 -40.47 30.28 -13.63
C ILE A 9 -40.27 28.77 -13.42
N TYR A 10 -40.32 27.96 -14.49
CA TYR A 10 -40.17 26.51 -14.42
C TYR A 10 -38.71 26.11 -14.13
N VAL A 11 -37.74 26.82 -14.71
CA VAL A 11 -36.28 26.60 -14.51
C VAL A 11 -35.89 26.97 -13.08
N ASP A 12 -36.49 28.01 -12.50
CA ASP A 12 -36.15 28.44 -11.15
C ASP A 12 -36.72 27.48 -10.07
N GLN A 13 -37.91 26.97 -10.25
CA GLN A 13 -38.48 25.95 -9.34
C GLN A 13 -37.69 24.64 -9.36
N HIS A 14 -37.17 24.23 -10.51
CA HIS A 14 -36.34 23.02 -10.58
C HIS A 14 -34.97 23.20 -9.89
N ASN A 15 -34.37 24.40 -9.98
CA ASN A 15 -33.11 24.72 -9.33
C ASN A 15 -33.26 24.88 -7.81
N VAL A 16 -34.38 25.45 -7.35
CA VAL A 16 -34.70 25.55 -5.91
C VAL A 16 -34.90 24.15 -5.31
N SER A 17 -35.70 23.30 -5.96
CA SER A 17 -35.92 21.91 -5.50
C SER A 17 -34.62 21.08 -5.46
N ARG A 18 -33.72 21.30 -6.41
CA ARG A 18 -32.38 20.62 -6.44
C ARG A 18 -31.46 21.11 -5.32
N ARG A 19 -31.45 22.43 -5.03
CA ARG A 19 -30.69 23.02 -3.93
C ARG A 19 -31.25 22.56 -2.56
N GLU A 20 -32.54 22.50 -2.38
CA GLU A 20 -33.16 22.01 -1.14
C GLU A 20 -32.88 20.54 -0.90
N LYS A 21 -32.97 19.66 -1.91
CA LYS A 21 -32.61 18.25 -1.80
C LYS A 21 -31.13 18.07 -1.48
N THR A 22 -30.22 18.89 -2.05
CA THR A 22 -28.78 18.84 -1.75
C THR A 22 -28.48 19.33 -0.34
N PHE A 23 -29.17 20.38 0.12
CA PHE A 23 -29.04 20.90 1.49
C PHE A 23 -29.58 19.92 2.53
N GLN A 24 -30.73 19.33 2.27
CA GLN A 24 -31.34 18.33 3.14
C GLN A 24 -30.54 17.04 3.20
N SER A 25 -29.96 16.60 2.08
CA SER A 25 -28.99 15.49 2.04
C SER A 25 -27.72 15.76 2.85
N ARG A 26 -27.16 16.96 2.76
CA ARG A 26 -25.99 17.37 3.55
C ARG A 26 -26.30 17.45 5.06
N SER A 27 -27.46 17.96 5.44
CA SER A 27 -27.89 18.01 6.83
C SER A 27 -28.16 16.61 7.41
N THR A 28 -28.73 15.71 6.62
CA THR A 28 -28.99 14.32 7.01
C THR A 28 -27.67 13.54 7.17
N LEU A 29 -26.73 13.69 6.25
CA LEU A 29 -25.40 13.10 6.36
C LEU A 29 -24.65 13.63 7.60
N ALA A 30 -24.66 14.93 7.83
CA ALA A 30 -24.05 15.53 9.01
C ALA A 30 -24.72 15.06 10.31
N PHE A 31 -26.04 14.87 10.31
CA PHE A 31 -26.78 14.33 11.45
C PHE A 31 -26.40 12.86 11.71
N ILE A 32 -26.38 12.01 10.67
CA ILE A 32 -25.98 10.60 10.79
C ILE A 32 -24.54 10.51 11.30
N MET A 33 -23.61 11.29 10.75
CA MET A 33 -22.20 11.30 11.16
C MET A 33 -22.00 11.82 12.58
N ASN A 34 -22.92 12.58 13.13
CA ASN A 34 -22.85 13.12 14.48
C ASN A 34 -23.58 12.26 15.54
N THR A 35 -24.24 11.18 15.13
CA THR A 35 -24.87 10.27 16.07
C THR A 35 -23.83 9.52 16.91
N ALA A 36 -24.14 9.28 18.20
CA ALA A 36 -23.25 8.54 19.10
C ALA A 36 -22.91 7.14 18.53
N SER A 37 -23.89 6.49 17.92
CA SER A 37 -23.71 5.18 17.27
C SER A 37 -22.73 5.21 16.10
N PHE A 38 -22.80 6.23 15.22
CA PHE A 38 -21.86 6.35 14.12
C PHE A 38 -20.43 6.56 14.65
N LYS A 39 -20.24 7.47 15.61
CA LYS A 39 -18.94 7.73 16.21
C LYS A 39 -18.33 6.48 16.85
N GLN A 40 -19.17 5.63 17.43
CA GLN A 40 -18.73 4.38 18.04
C GLN A 40 -18.15 3.39 17.04
N TYR A 41 -18.69 3.32 15.81
CA TYR A 41 -18.27 2.36 14.77
C TYR A 41 -17.47 2.97 13.63
N ALA A 42 -17.33 4.30 13.60
CA ALA A 42 -16.62 5.03 12.54
C ALA A 42 -15.16 4.51 12.32
N TRP A 43 -14.50 4.08 13.40
CA TRP A 43 -13.15 3.53 13.31
C TRP A 43 -13.06 2.27 12.45
N VAL A 44 -14.10 1.42 12.46
CA VAL A 44 -14.18 0.23 11.60
C VAL A 44 -14.30 0.65 10.14
N LEU A 45 -15.23 1.55 9.83
CA LEU A 45 -15.45 2.06 8.48
C LEU A 45 -14.16 2.70 7.92
N TYR A 46 -13.53 3.59 8.67
CA TYR A 46 -12.28 4.23 8.24
C TYR A 46 -11.11 3.24 8.13
N GLY A 47 -11.06 2.22 8.98
CA GLY A 47 -10.10 1.14 8.87
C GLY A 47 -10.29 0.34 7.58
N ILE A 48 -11.52 -0.07 7.28
CA ILE A 48 -11.85 -0.79 6.04
C ILE A 48 -11.52 0.06 4.81
N VAL A 49 -11.94 1.33 4.78
CA VAL A 49 -11.63 2.24 3.66
C VAL A 49 -10.12 2.39 3.47
N SER A 50 -9.35 2.48 4.56
CA SER A 50 -7.89 2.57 4.49
C SER A 50 -7.27 1.33 3.84
N ILE A 51 -7.72 0.14 4.23
CA ILE A 51 -7.28 -1.13 3.63
C ILE A 51 -7.68 -1.20 2.16
N LEU A 52 -8.92 -0.82 1.81
CA LEU A 52 -9.38 -0.81 0.41
C LEU A 52 -8.56 0.15 -0.46
N ILE A 53 -8.15 1.32 0.06
CA ILE A 53 -7.27 2.24 -0.67
C ILE A 53 -5.91 1.61 -0.93
N ILE A 54 -5.28 1.02 0.10
CA ILE A 54 -3.97 0.38 -0.03
C ILE A 54 -4.02 -0.73 -1.07
N PHE A 55 -5.01 -1.63 -1.00
CA PHE A 55 -5.15 -2.71 -1.97
C PHE A 55 -5.54 -2.23 -3.36
N GLY A 56 -6.42 -1.24 -3.46
CA GLY A 56 -6.78 -0.65 -4.75
C GLY A 56 -5.59 -0.05 -5.47
N VAL A 57 -4.69 0.61 -4.74
CA VAL A 57 -3.44 1.12 -5.30
C VAL A 57 -2.51 -0.03 -5.72
N SER A 58 -2.41 -1.10 -4.92
CA SER A 58 -1.59 -2.27 -5.28
C SER A 58 -2.07 -2.97 -6.56
N MET A 59 -3.39 -3.03 -6.79
CA MET A 59 -3.98 -3.65 -7.98
C MET A 59 -3.63 -2.95 -9.30
N ILE A 60 -3.15 -1.72 -9.23
CA ILE A 60 -2.73 -0.96 -10.44
C ILE A 60 -1.35 -1.43 -10.94
N TYR A 61 -0.58 -2.16 -10.12
CA TYR A 61 0.80 -2.54 -10.40
C TYR A 61 0.99 -3.27 -11.74
N ASP A 62 0.17 -4.29 -12.00
CA ASP A 62 0.26 -5.10 -13.22
C ASP A 62 -0.19 -4.30 -14.45
N ILE A 63 -1.24 -3.48 -14.30
CA ILE A 63 -1.73 -2.59 -15.36
C ILE A 63 -0.63 -1.60 -15.77
N ILE A 64 0.12 -1.07 -14.80
CA ILE A 64 1.25 -0.16 -15.08
C ILE A 64 2.36 -0.89 -15.85
N ALA A 65 2.64 -2.15 -15.52
CA ALA A 65 3.63 -2.95 -16.23
C ALA A 65 3.26 -3.14 -17.72
N ASP A 66 2.02 -3.54 -17.98
CA ASP A 66 1.52 -3.76 -19.34
C ASP A 66 1.57 -2.48 -20.18
N ILE A 67 1.15 -1.36 -19.61
CA ILE A 67 1.22 -0.05 -20.27
C ILE A 67 2.68 0.34 -20.53
N SER A 68 3.54 0.17 -19.56
CA SER A 68 4.96 0.56 -19.61
C SER A 68 5.69 -0.14 -20.76
N VAL A 69 5.56 -1.46 -20.89
CA VAL A 69 6.20 -2.23 -21.98
C VAL A 69 5.58 -1.96 -23.35
N SER A 70 4.34 -1.48 -23.39
CA SER A 70 3.72 -1.06 -24.64
C SER A 70 4.25 0.28 -25.16
N LEU A 71 4.75 1.13 -24.25
CA LEU A 71 5.25 2.47 -24.57
C LEU A 71 6.77 2.52 -24.75
N HIS A 72 7.52 1.71 -24.01
CA HIS A 72 8.97 1.77 -23.94
C HIS A 72 9.61 0.38 -23.93
N THR A 73 10.78 0.26 -24.54
CA THR A 73 11.63 -0.92 -24.37
C THR A 73 12.31 -0.89 -23.00
N PRO A 74 12.13 -1.93 -22.15
CA PRO A 74 12.75 -1.97 -20.84
C PRO A 74 14.29 -1.96 -20.93
N VAL A 75 14.91 -1.27 -19.97
CA VAL A 75 16.38 -1.21 -19.82
C VAL A 75 16.84 -2.04 -18.63
N THR A 76 18.12 -2.43 -18.58
CA THR A 76 18.70 -3.07 -17.41
C THR A 76 19.62 -2.12 -16.66
N LEU A 77 19.61 -2.21 -15.31
CA LEU A 77 20.49 -1.46 -14.41
C LEU A 77 21.57 -2.35 -13.79
N ALA A 78 21.83 -3.52 -14.36
CA ALA A 78 22.84 -4.47 -13.89
C ALA A 78 24.24 -3.84 -13.79
N THR A 79 24.85 -3.97 -12.62
CA THR A 79 26.27 -3.65 -12.40
C THR A 79 27.07 -4.94 -12.22
N PRO A 80 28.42 -4.89 -12.35
CA PRO A 80 29.26 -6.06 -12.04
C PRO A 80 29.05 -6.61 -10.63
N LEU A 81 28.70 -5.75 -9.67
CA LEU A 81 28.39 -6.15 -8.30
C LEU A 81 27.08 -6.93 -8.24
N ASP A 82 26.04 -6.48 -8.94
CA ASP A 82 24.74 -7.19 -9.01
C ASP A 82 24.94 -8.61 -9.58
N LEU A 83 25.77 -8.74 -10.63
CA LEU A 83 26.03 -10.02 -11.27
C LEU A 83 26.82 -10.98 -10.37
N SER A 84 27.55 -10.48 -9.37
CA SER A 84 28.27 -11.29 -8.40
C SER A 84 27.41 -11.82 -7.27
N ILE A 85 26.19 -11.30 -7.07
CA ILE A 85 25.27 -11.75 -6.03
C ILE A 85 24.72 -13.14 -6.41
N PRO A 86 24.91 -14.17 -5.55
CA PRO A 86 24.41 -15.51 -5.83
C PRO A 86 22.88 -15.58 -5.71
N LEU A 87 22.26 -16.43 -6.52
CA LEU A 87 20.88 -16.83 -6.33
C LEU A 87 20.79 -17.82 -5.16
N ILE A 88 19.96 -17.54 -4.14
CA ILE A 88 19.78 -18.38 -2.97
C ILE A 88 18.29 -18.65 -2.76
N PRO A 89 17.74 -19.79 -3.26
CA PRO A 89 16.30 -20.06 -3.21
C PRO A 89 15.68 -20.03 -1.80
N SER A 90 16.41 -20.48 -0.76
CA SER A 90 15.90 -20.48 0.62
C SER A 90 15.61 -19.08 1.18
N VAL A 91 16.22 -18.04 0.61
CA VAL A 91 15.96 -16.64 1.00
C VAL A 91 14.55 -16.19 0.63
N ILE A 92 13.81 -16.95 -0.20
CA ILE A 92 12.40 -16.71 -0.49
C ILE A 92 11.52 -16.65 0.78
N ILE A 93 11.94 -17.33 1.87
CA ILE A 93 11.25 -17.21 3.16
C ILE A 93 11.18 -15.74 3.60
N VAL A 94 12.30 -15.01 3.50
CA VAL A 94 12.37 -13.61 3.90
C VAL A 94 11.62 -12.73 2.90
N TYR A 95 11.90 -12.95 1.62
CA TYR A 95 11.31 -12.21 0.53
C TYR A 95 9.78 -12.31 0.49
N TRP A 96 9.21 -13.49 0.74
CA TRP A 96 7.79 -13.75 0.63
C TRP A 96 7.10 -13.74 1.98
N TYR A 97 7.40 -14.71 2.83
CA TYR A 97 6.62 -14.89 4.07
C TYR A 97 6.86 -13.78 5.09
N VAL A 98 8.13 -13.38 5.31
CA VAL A 98 8.44 -12.28 6.26
C VAL A 98 7.93 -10.96 5.70
N PHE A 99 8.15 -10.66 4.42
CA PHE A 99 7.70 -9.43 3.80
C PHE A 99 6.19 -9.25 3.90
N TYR A 100 5.38 -10.18 3.38
CA TYR A 100 3.92 -10.04 3.41
C TYR A 100 3.35 -10.04 4.81
N SER A 101 3.89 -10.85 5.73
CA SER A 101 3.50 -10.80 7.14
C SER A 101 3.77 -9.42 7.74
N PHE A 102 4.92 -8.84 7.46
CA PHE A 102 5.36 -7.55 7.99
C PHE A 102 4.48 -6.40 7.50
N ILE A 103 4.23 -6.32 6.19
CA ILE A 103 3.41 -5.24 5.63
C ILE A 103 1.92 -5.40 6.00
N PHE A 104 1.35 -6.60 5.92
CA PHE A 104 -0.06 -6.82 6.24
C PHE A 104 -0.33 -6.58 7.72
N PHE A 105 0.51 -7.10 8.62
CA PHE A 105 0.40 -6.77 10.05
C PHE A 105 0.40 -5.26 10.27
N SER A 106 1.34 -4.55 9.64
CA SER A 106 1.43 -3.09 9.77
C SER A 106 0.19 -2.37 9.26
N TYR A 107 -0.32 -2.74 8.08
CA TYR A 107 -1.49 -2.11 7.51
C TYR A 107 -2.73 -2.28 8.39
N PHE A 108 -2.99 -3.49 8.87
CA PHE A 108 -4.09 -3.75 9.79
C PHE A 108 -3.88 -3.08 11.15
N TYR A 109 -2.65 -3.06 11.64
CA TYR A 109 -2.30 -2.37 12.89
C TYR A 109 -2.62 -0.88 12.82
N PHE A 110 -2.22 -0.18 11.77
CA PHE A 110 -2.54 1.24 11.61
C PHE A 110 -4.00 1.49 11.24
N ALA A 111 -4.63 0.61 10.49
CA ALA A 111 -6.04 0.75 10.15
C ALA A 111 -6.95 0.67 11.38
N PHE A 112 -6.70 -0.25 12.30
CA PHE A 112 -7.64 -0.59 13.35
C PHE A 112 -7.11 -0.39 14.78
N VAL A 113 -5.81 -0.46 15.02
CA VAL A 113 -5.21 -0.39 16.36
C VAL A 113 -4.60 0.97 16.61
N HIS A 114 -3.56 1.34 15.89
CA HIS A 114 -2.84 2.61 16.07
C HIS A 114 -3.32 3.69 15.10
N ARG A 115 -4.59 4.06 15.27
CA ARG A 115 -5.36 4.91 14.34
C ARG A 115 -4.84 6.34 14.17
N GLU A 116 -4.05 6.82 15.11
CA GLU A 116 -3.42 8.15 15.05
C GLU A 116 -2.63 8.37 13.76
N TYR A 117 -1.91 7.34 13.31
CA TYR A 117 -1.08 7.40 12.11
C TYR A 117 -1.72 6.76 10.88
N ARG A 118 -2.98 6.31 10.96
CA ARG A 118 -3.67 5.66 9.85
C ARG A 118 -3.63 6.49 8.57
N ASN A 119 -4.06 7.75 8.64
CA ASN A 119 -4.12 8.61 7.46
C ASN A 119 -2.71 8.95 6.93
N ALA A 120 -1.73 9.10 7.81
CA ALA A 120 -0.35 9.29 7.42
C ALA A 120 0.20 8.05 6.70
N MET A 121 -0.10 6.85 7.21
CA MET A 121 0.31 5.59 6.59
C MET A 121 -0.31 5.42 5.19
N VAL A 122 -1.63 5.64 5.05
CA VAL A 122 -2.32 5.54 3.75
C VAL A 122 -1.78 6.58 2.77
N LEU A 123 -1.65 7.84 3.19
CA LEU A 123 -1.15 8.91 2.32
C LEU A 123 0.29 8.63 1.87
N ALA A 124 1.18 8.24 2.79
CA ALA A 124 2.56 7.93 2.44
C ALA A 124 2.64 6.73 1.49
N TYR A 125 1.83 5.69 1.72
CA TYR A 125 1.73 4.54 0.83
C TYR A 125 1.29 4.94 -0.58
N VAL A 126 0.22 5.72 -0.69
CA VAL A 126 -0.28 6.20 -1.99
C VAL A 126 0.77 7.04 -2.70
N LEU A 127 1.44 7.97 -2.01
CA LEU A 127 2.46 8.82 -2.62
C LEU A 127 3.69 8.02 -3.09
N VAL A 128 4.17 7.07 -2.28
CA VAL A 128 5.31 6.21 -2.66
C VAL A 128 4.97 5.40 -3.91
N ASN A 129 3.78 4.76 -3.94
CA ASN A 129 3.36 4.00 -5.12
C ASN A 129 3.13 4.90 -6.34
N LEU A 130 2.52 6.07 -6.17
CA LEU A 130 2.32 7.01 -7.28
C LEU A 130 3.64 7.43 -7.92
N VAL A 131 4.65 7.77 -7.11
CA VAL A 131 5.99 8.11 -7.62
C VAL A 131 6.62 6.92 -8.33
N ALA A 132 6.53 5.71 -7.77
CA ALA A 132 7.04 4.51 -8.40
C ALA A 132 6.33 4.23 -9.74
N TYR A 133 5.00 4.33 -9.79
CA TYR A 133 4.21 4.09 -11.00
C TYR A 133 4.51 5.09 -12.11
N VAL A 134 4.71 6.37 -11.77
CA VAL A 134 5.16 7.35 -12.75
C VAL A 134 6.54 6.99 -13.32
N ILE A 135 7.46 6.54 -12.47
CA ILE A 135 8.78 6.11 -12.92
C ILE A 135 8.67 4.85 -13.79
N TYR A 136 7.90 3.85 -13.41
CA TYR A 136 7.68 2.63 -14.21
C TYR A 136 7.13 2.93 -15.61
N LEU A 137 6.18 3.88 -15.70
CA LEU A 137 5.60 4.28 -16.98
C LEU A 137 6.60 4.94 -17.93
N VAL A 138 7.53 5.74 -17.40
CA VAL A 138 8.48 6.51 -18.24
C VAL A 138 9.86 5.84 -18.36
N PHE A 139 10.19 4.95 -17.43
CA PHE A 139 11.50 4.30 -17.35
C PHE A 139 11.38 2.86 -16.86
N PRO A 140 10.80 1.94 -17.68
CA PRO A 140 10.70 0.54 -17.30
C PRO A 140 12.07 -0.11 -17.20
N VAL A 141 12.30 -0.78 -16.08
CA VAL A 141 13.55 -1.49 -15.81
C VAL A 141 13.27 -2.98 -15.71
N LEU A 142 13.98 -3.74 -16.56
CA LEU A 142 13.95 -5.20 -16.54
C LEU A 142 14.78 -5.71 -15.34
N GLY A 143 14.18 -6.59 -14.57
CA GLY A 143 14.85 -7.25 -13.46
C GLY A 143 15.93 -8.26 -13.86
N PRO A 144 16.62 -8.84 -12.87
CA PRO A 144 17.65 -9.85 -13.10
C PRO A 144 17.11 -11.10 -13.81
N GLU A 145 18.00 -11.82 -14.48
CA GLU A 145 17.68 -13.12 -15.08
C GLU A 145 17.19 -14.10 -14.02
N ARG A 146 16.09 -14.78 -14.30
CA ARG A 146 15.33 -15.64 -13.37
C ARG A 146 15.39 -17.10 -13.81
N LEU A 147 16.50 -17.78 -13.47
CA LEU A 147 16.64 -19.21 -13.76
C LEU A 147 16.85 -20.02 -12.48
N VAL A 148 15.89 -20.91 -12.17
CA VAL A 148 15.94 -21.86 -11.06
C VAL A 148 15.59 -23.24 -11.56
N THR A 149 16.50 -24.21 -11.37
CA THR A 149 16.34 -25.58 -11.88
C THR A 149 16.17 -26.62 -10.77
N GLY A 150 16.16 -26.23 -9.50
CA GLY A 150 15.99 -27.14 -8.36
C GLY A 150 14.56 -27.68 -8.26
N THR A 151 14.43 -28.84 -7.61
CA THR A 151 13.14 -29.51 -7.32
C THR A 151 12.81 -29.56 -5.84
N ASP A 152 13.67 -28.94 -5.00
CA ASP A 152 13.38 -28.77 -3.58
C ASP A 152 12.29 -27.71 -3.33
N PHE A 153 11.75 -27.70 -2.11
CA PHE A 153 10.66 -26.80 -1.74
C PHE A 153 10.93 -25.33 -2.09
N PHE A 154 12.12 -24.83 -1.79
CA PHE A 154 12.44 -23.42 -2.02
C PHE A 154 12.60 -23.09 -3.51
N SER A 155 13.19 -23.99 -4.26
CA SER A 155 13.34 -23.86 -5.72
C SER A 155 11.96 -23.86 -6.41
N LEU A 156 11.05 -24.72 -5.99
CA LEU A 156 9.68 -24.74 -6.52
C LEU A 156 8.92 -23.45 -6.19
N GLN A 157 9.08 -22.91 -4.96
CA GLN A 157 8.50 -21.63 -4.58
C GLN A 157 9.04 -20.48 -5.44
N MET A 158 10.35 -20.48 -5.73
CA MET A 158 10.98 -19.50 -6.61
C MET A 158 10.48 -19.60 -8.05
N GLN A 159 10.30 -20.81 -8.57
CA GLN A 159 9.74 -21.04 -9.90
C GLN A 159 8.31 -20.50 -9.99
N SER A 160 7.47 -20.80 -8.98
CA SER A 160 6.12 -20.25 -8.88
C SER A 160 6.14 -18.71 -8.84
N LEU A 161 6.99 -18.11 -8.00
CA LEU A 161 7.16 -16.65 -7.96
C LEU A 161 7.47 -16.08 -9.35
N TYR A 162 8.44 -16.64 -10.05
CA TYR A 162 8.88 -16.14 -11.36
C TYR A 162 7.85 -16.30 -12.47
N THR A 163 6.93 -17.25 -12.33
CA THR A 163 5.86 -17.46 -13.31
C THR A 163 4.77 -16.39 -13.19
N HIS A 164 4.52 -15.88 -11.98
CA HIS A 164 3.40 -14.98 -11.71
C HIS A 164 3.82 -13.52 -11.52
N ASP A 165 5.11 -13.25 -11.33
CA ASP A 165 5.58 -11.90 -11.05
C ASP A 165 6.09 -11.18 -12.30
N VAL A 166 5.67 -9.94 -12.45
CA VAL A 166 6.07 -9.07 -13.55
C VAL A 166 7.52 -8.63 -13.40
N GLN A 167 8.33 -8.79 -14.46
CA GLN A 167 9.77 -8.51 -14.41
C GLN A 167 10.16 -7.06 -14.74
N VAL A 168 9.22 -6.20 -15.16
CA VAL A 168 9.55 -4.87 -15.71
C VAL A 168 9.35 -3.69 -14.78
N ASN A 169 8.68 -3.88 -13.64
CA ASN A 169 8.46 -2.85 -12.63
C ASN A 169 9.53 -2.91 -11.53
N CYS A 170 10.83 -2.89 -11.91
CA CYS A 170 11.90 -3.10 -10.95
C CYS A 170 12.37 -1.82 -10.27
N PHE A 171 12.44 -0.69 -10.95
CA PHE A 171 13.02 0.55 -10.45
C PHE A 171 11.98 1.66 -10.27
N PRO A 172 11.78 2.17 -9.04
CA PRO A 172 12.36 1.74 -7.76
C PRO A 172 11.72 0.45 -7.20
N SER A 173 12.41 -0.23 -6.27
CA SER A 173 11.85 -1.41 -5.60
C SER A 173 10.65 -1.06 -4.71
N LEU A 174 9.45 -1.56 -5.03
CA LEU A 174 8.29 -1.43 -4.13
C LEU A 174 8.40 -2.34 -2.91
N HIS A 175 9.09 -3.47 -2.99
CA HIS A 175 9.40 -4.30 -1.82
C HIS A 175 10.26 -3.52 -0.81
N GLY A 176 11.32 -2.87 -1.29
CA GLY A 176 12.13 -1.98 -0.47
C GLY A 176 11.34 -0.80 0.07
N SER A 177 10.60 -0.12 -0.80
CA SER A 177 9.83 1.08 -0.45
C SER A 177 8.78 0.81 0.61
N THR A 178 7.95 -0.23 0.45
CA THR A 178 6.89 -0.56 1.40
C THR A 178 7.44 -1.10 2.72
N SER A 179 8.56 -1.84 2.69
CA SER A 179 9.25 -2.28 3.90
C SER A 179 9.83 -1.11 4.70
N LEU A 180 10.49 -0.17 4.03
CA LEU A 180 11.03 1.05 4.65
C LEU A 180 9.93 1.93 5.23
N LEU A 181 8.83 2.11 4.48
CA LEU A 181 7.66 2.85 4.96
C LEU A 181 7.06 2.20 6.20
N THR A 182 6.90 0.88 6.20
CA THR A 182 6.40 0.10 7.33
C THR A 182 7.31 0.24 8.55
N ALA A 183 8.63 0.11 8.38
CA ALA A 183 9.59 0.27 9.46
C ALA A 183 9.56 1.69 10.04
N PHE A 184 9.52 2.71 9.19
CA PHE A 184 9.42 4.10 9.59
C PHE A 184 8.13 4.37 10.37
N ALA A 185 6.99 3.88 9.88
CA ALA A 185 5.69 4.05 10.52
C ALA A 185 5.64 3.41 11.92
N LEU A 186 6.12 2.17 12.04
CA LEU A 186 6.19 1.46 13.32
C LEU A 186 7.13 2.15 14.30
N TRP A 187 8.29 2.63 13.84
CA TRP A 187 9.21 3.42 14.67
C TRP A 187 8.58 4.75 15.13
N ARG A 188 7.77 5.39 14.28
CA ARG A 188 7.04 6.62 14.65
C ARG A 188 5.93 6.35 15.64
N ALA A 189 5.25 5.20 15.55
CA ALA A 189 4.22 4.78 16.50
C ALA A 189 4.83 4.52 17.88
N LYS A 190 5.94 3.80 17.93
CA LYS A 190 6.69 3.51 19.16
C LYS A 190 8.15 3.26 18.80
N LYS A 191 9.08 3.99 19.42
CA LYS A 191 10.52 3.91 19.10
C LYS A 191 11.08 2.50 19.23
N GLU A 192 10.61 1.74 20.22
CA GLU A 192 11.05 0.37 20.46
C GLU A 192 10.69 -0.58 19.32
N TYR A 193 9.60 -0.33 18.60
CA TYR A 193 9.25 -1.11 17.41
C TYR A 193 10.29 -0.95 16.30
N GLY A 194 11.00 0.18 16.25
CA GLY A 194 12.09 0.42 15.34
C GLY A 194 13.23 -0.59 15.48
N TYR A 195 13.54 -1.06 16.70
CA TYR A 195 14.61 -2.06 16.91
C TYR A 195 14.36 -3.39 16.18
N ILE A 196 13.10 -3.70 15.86
CA ILE A 196 12.71 -4.92 15.14
C ILE A 196 12.36 -4.58 13.70
N SER A 197 11.61 -3.52 13.45
CA SER A 197 11.08 -3.22 12.11
C SER A 197 12.16 -2.80 11.10
N TRP A 198 13.19 -2.04 11.54
CA TRP A 198 14.28 -1.67 10.64
C TRP A 198 15.15 -2.87 10.20
N PRO A 199 15.60 -3.78 11.10
CA PRO A 199 16.25 -5.02 10.68
C PRO A 199 15.42 -5.85 9.71
N ILE A 200 14.10 -5.98 9.94
CA ILE A 200 13.21 -6.71 9.02
C ILE A 200 13.18 -6.02 7.65
N ALA A 201 13.00 -4.71 7.59
CA ALA A 201 12.97 -3.98 6.33
C ALA A 201 14.29 -4.14 5.55
N ILE A 202 15.43 -4.04 6.23
CA ILE A 202 16.75 -4.26 5.61
C ILE A 202 16.88 -5.70 5.13
N ALA A 203 16.46 -6.69 5.92
CA ALA A 203 16.49 -8.10 5.53
C ALA A 203 15.63 -8.35 4.28
N VAL A 204 14.45 -7.76 4.20
CA VAL A 204 13.59 -7.84 3.00
C VAL A 204 14.29 -7.21 1.80
N MET A 205 14.85 -6.00 1.91
CA MET A 205 15.56 -5.33 0.82
C MET A 205 16.73 -6.19 0.31
N VAL A 206 17.51 -6.75 1.21
CA VAL A 206 18.63 -7.63 0.86
C VAL A 206 18.13 -8.93 0.24
N SER A 207 17.03 -9.50 0.74
CA SER A 207 16.47 -10.73 0.21
C SER A 207 16.07 -10.62 -1.26
N THR A 208 15.56 -9.44 -1.70
CA THR A 208 15.17 -9.20 -3.09
C THR A 208 16.35 -9.36 -4.07
N LEU A 209 17.57 -9.09 -3.62
CA LEU A 209 18.79 -9.26 -4.43
C LEU A 209 19.15 -10.74 -4.59
N PHE A 210 19.06 -11.53 -3.52
CA PHE A 210 19.33 -12.96 -3.53
C PHE A 210 18.28 -13.80 -4.25
N VAL A 211 17.03 -13.31 -4.30
CA VAL A 211 15.96 -13.95 -5.09
C VAL A 211 15.83 -13.35 -6.49
N ARG A 212 16.82 -12.61 -6.98
CA ARG A 212 16.85 -12.06 -8.35
C ARG A 212 15.59 -11.27 -8.74
N GLN A 213 15.04 -10.50 -7.79
CA GLN A 213 13.87 -9.65 -8.04
C GLN A 213 14.25 -8.21 -8.35
N HIS A 214 15.38 -7.74 -7.82
CA HIS A 214 15.80 -6.35 -7.94
C HIS A 214 17.31 -6.19 -8.12
N TRP A 215 17.69 -5.06 -8.69
CA TRP A 215 19.05 -4.56 -8.71
C TRP A 215 19.35 -3.73 -7.46
N ILE A 216 20.65 -3.56 -7.13
CA ILE A 216 21.06 -2.67 -6.02
C ILE A 216 20.55 -1.25 -6.24
N ALA A 217 20.58 -0.76 -7.49
CA ALA A 217 20.07 0.56 -7.86
C ALA A 217 18.60 0.75 -7.47
N ASP A 218 17.77 -0.30 -7.61
CA ASP A 218 16.33 -0.25 -7.27
C ASP A 218 16.14 -0.02 -5.77
N GLN A 219 16.98 -0.63 -4.94
CA GLN A 219 16.94 -0.48 -3.48
C GLN A 219 17.42 0.91 -3.04
N ILE A 220 18.45 1.45 -3.69
CA ILE A 220 18.93 2.81 -3.43
C ILE A 220 17.83 3.82 -3.78
N ALA A 221 17.17 3.67 -4.93
CA ALA A 221 16.06 4.52 -5.31
C ALA A 221 14.88 4.42 -4.32
N ALA A 222 14.57 3.21 -3.84
CA ALA A 222 13.55 2.99 -2.82
C ALA A 222 13.85 3.80 -1.54
N ILE A 223 15.09 3.83 -1.08
CA ILE A 223 15.52 4.62 0.09
C ILE A 223 15.32 6.12 -0.17
N ILE A 224 15.84 6.60 -1.32
CA ILE A 224 15.84 8.03 -1.68
C ILE A 224 14.41 8.57 -1.83
N ILE A 225 13.49 7.77 -2.33
CA ILE A 225 12.09 8.17 -2.54
C ILE A 225 11.28 8.02 -1.25
N THR A 226 11.38 6.87 -0.60
CA THR A 226 10.48 6.53 0.49
C THR A 226 10.75 7.30 1.77
N LEU A 227 12.01 7.43 2.19
CA LEU A 227 12.32 8.06 3.48
C LEU A 227 11.94 9.55 3.54
N PRO A 228 12.20 10.38 2.51
CA PRO A 228 11.71 11.76 2.50
C PRO A 228 10.19 11.85 2.52
N ILE A 229 9.47 11.04 1.73
CA ILE A 229 8.00 11.01 1.72
C ILE A 229 7.48 10.63 3.10
N ALA A 230 7.98 9.54 3.69
CA ALA A 230 7.59 9.11 5.02
C ALA A 230 7.86 10.19 6.07
N TYR A 231 9.05 10.79 6.06
CA TYR A 231 9.41 11.87 6.98
C TYR A 231 8.46 13.07 6.87
N LEU A 232 8.21 13.56 5.66
CA LEU A 232 7.35 14.71 5.42
C LEU A 232 5.90 14.42 5.83
N VAL A 233 5.35 13.27 5.42
CA VAL A 233 3.97 12.91 5.69
C VAL A 233 3.74 12.68 7.19
N PHE A 234 4.57 11.89 7.84
CA PHE A 234 4.40 11.59 9.27
C PHE A 234 4.69 12.77 10.19
N ASN A 235 5.46 13.76 9.77
CA ASN A 235 5.65 15.00 10.53
C ASN A 235 4.54 16.01 10.28
N ARG A 236 3.99 16.09 9.05
CA ARG A 236 2.96 17.06 8.69
C ARG A 236 1.56 16.62 9.12
N PHE A 237 1.25 15.32 8.99
CA PHE A 237 -0.06 14.73 9.27
C PHE A 237 -0.04 13.90 10.56
N LYS A 238 0.57 14.47 11.59
CA LYS A 238 0.90 13.79 12.85
C LYS A 238 -0.30 13.23 13.61
N TYR A 239 -1.49 13.77 13.39
CA TYR A 239 -2.69 13.34 14.08
C TYR A 239 -3.89 13.33 13.13
N THR A 240 -4.52 12.21 12.99
CA THR A 240 -5.87 12.17 12.46
C THR A 240 -6.76 12.87 13.51
N ARG A 241 -7.19 14.11 13.27
CA ARG A 241 -8.28 14.70 14.04
C ARG A 241 -9.53 13.92 13.72
N VAL A 242 -9.83 12.95 14.52
CA VAL A 242 -10.83 11.96 14.23
C VAL A 242 -12.14 12.37 14.85
N LEU A 243 -13.19 12.25 14.05
CA LEU A 243 -14.57 12.12 14.52
C LEU A 243 -14.78 10.85 15.36
N GLU A 244 -13.74 10.03 15.51
CA GLU A 244 -13.75 8.78 16.25
C GLU A 244 -13.56 9.03 17.74
N SER A 245 -14.31 8.31 18.57
CA SER A 245 -14.07 8.34 20.01
C SER A 245 -12.66 7.80 20.32
N THR A 246 -11.93 8.48 21.19
CA THR A 246 -10.60 8.09 21.67
C THR A 246 -10.63 6.90 22.64
N THR A 247 -11.56 5.96 22.43
CA THR A 247 -11.62 4.75 23.26
C THR A 247 -10.31 3.98 23.14
N GLU A 248 -9.72 3.68 24.28
CA GLU A 248 -8.54 2.80 24.35
C GLU A 248 -8.77 1.51 23.57
N VAL A 249 -7.75 1.11 22.82
CA VAL A 249 -7.79 -0.13 22.06
C VAL A 249 -7.90 -1.30 23.02
N ARG A 250 -9.03 -1.98 23.01
CA ARG A 250 -9.23 -3.19 23.81
C ARG A 250 -8.45 -4.35 23.19
N GLY A 251 -7.97 -5.27 24.04
CA GLY A 251 -7.18 -6.43 23.58
C GLY A 251 -7.86 -7.26 22.48
N TRP A 252 -9.20 -7.34 22.46
CA TRP A 252 -9.94 -8.04 21.42
C TRP A 252 -9.82 -7.34 20.04
N GLN A 253 -9.70 -6.01 19.97
CA GLN A 253 -9.52 -5.29 18.71
C GLN A 253 -8.15 -5.62 18.08
N LEU A 254 -7.12 -5.72 18.93
CA LEU A 254 -5.81 -6.19 18.49
C LEU A 254 -5.90 -7.63 17.97
N ALA A 255 -6.54 -8.53 18.72
CA ALA A 255 -6.70 -9.92 18.33
C ALA A 255 -7.43 -10.07 16.99
N VAL A 256 -8.53 -9.34 16.78
CA VAL A 256 -9.28 -9.33 15.51
C VAL A 256 -8.42 -8.78 14.37
N SER A 257 -7.65 -7.71 14.61
CA SER A 257 -6.78 -7.14 13.57
C SER A 257 -5.66 -8.10 13.16
N VAL A 258 -5.05 -8.77 14.14
CA VAL A 258 -4.04 -9.81 13.87
C VAL A 258 -4.66 -11.00 13.12
N ALA A 259 -5.81 -11.49 13.57
CA ALA A 259 -6.51 -12.60 12.91
C ALA A 259 -6.90 -12.23 11.47
N ALA A 260 -7.39 -11.01 11.22
CA ALA A 260 -7.72 -10.53 9.88
C ALA A 260 -6.47 -10.43 9.00
N ALA A 261 -5.35 -9.93 9.52
CA ALA A 261 -4.08 -9.86 8.79
C ALA A 261 -3.56 -11.26 8.41
N VAL A 262 -3.61 -12.21 9.35
CA VAL A 262 -3.22 -13.62 9.11
C VAL A 262 -4.12 -14.28 8.08
N LEU A 263 -5.45 -14.14 8.23
CA LEU A 263 -6.42 -14.69 7.27
C LEU A 263 -6.19 -14.11 5.88
N PHE A 264 -6.00 -12.80 5.78
CA PHE A 264 -5.74 -12.14 4.52
C PHE A 264 -4.44 -12.64 3.89
N MET A 265 -3.38 -12.80 4.67
CA MET A 265 -2.11 -13.36 4.20
C MET A 265 -2.31 -14.80 3.68
N ILE A 266 -3.05 -15.64 4.39
CA ILE A 266 -3.33 -17.02 3.96
C ILE A 266 -4.09 -17.01 2.63
N VAL A 267 -5.15 -16.20 2.50
CA VAL A 267 -5.94 -16.10 1.26
C VAL A 267 -5.10 -15.58 0.11
N TYR A 268 -4.25 -14.57 0.35
CA TYR A 268 -3.35 -14.01 -0.66
C TYR A 268 -2.34 -15.05 -1.16
N LEU A 269 -1.66 -15.74 -0.25
CA LEU A 269 -0.72 -16.80 -0.62
C LEU A 269 -1.43 -17.98 -1.31
N TRP A 270 -2.63 -18.35 -0.87
CA TRP A 270 -3.42 -19.40 -1.48
C TRP A 270 -3.85 -19.02 -2.91
N ALA A 271 -4.36 -17.82 -3.12
CA ALA A 271 -4.73 -17.33 -4.44
C ALA A 271 -3.54 -17.36 -5.41
N PHE A 272 -2.35 -16.97 -4.93
CA PHE A 272 -1.12 -16.99 -5.72
C PHE A 272 -0.64 -18.41 -6.08
N TYR A 273 -1.04 -19.45 -5.30
CA TYR A 273 -0.71 -20.83 -5.58
C TYR A 273 -1.65 -21.52 -6.56
N ILE A 274 -2.86 -20.99 -6.72
CA ILE A 274 -3.93 -21.64 -7.50
C ILE A 274 -4.10 -20.97 -8.87
N SER A 275 -3.69 -19.71 -8.99
CA SER A 275 -3.66 -18.99 -10.27
C SER A 275 -2.46 -19.38 -11.12
#